data_d0aa974ae6ea19717f8586657f181a45
#
_entry.id   d0aa974ae6ea19717f8586657f181a45
#
_cell.length_a   1.000
_cell.length_b   1.000
_cell.length_c   1.000
_cell.angle_alpha   90.00
_cell.angle_beta   90.00
_cell.angle_gamma   90.00
#
_symmetry.space_group_name_H-M   'P 1'
#
loop_
_entity.id
_entity.type
_entity.pdbx_description
1 polymer ?
#
loop_
_entity_poly.entity_id
_entity_poly.type
_entity_poly.pdbx_seq_one_letter_code
_entity_poly.pdbx_strand_id
1 'polypeptide(L)'
;VFAVGAGGGANVEFAGGRAAKREWQGEWEAKSRVTDTGWEMELRIPWRVLHLPGPGTRDVEINFGRRIPRLQSTYLWSNLGSNERFERNGVWQGVDVPASEVAATIQVLPYQILGTSKDDGMEFNTGFDARYQVGNRLTSLLSVNPDFKNIENAVLSLDYSRFERLADERRPFFVEGIDTLSFGGRSVRMFAPQRLRTFDVGAKAFGRVSDKEMGSALATTRFDHETAAVMRYERTFSTDNLIRAGVVHLDDRVGGVRNTAAGIEAFAQGERWGGDVFYDVSD
;
A
#
# COMPACT_ATOMS: atom_id res chain seq x y z
N VAL A 1 9.47 -2.47 -3.05
CA VAL A 1 10.94 -2.39 -3.16
C VAL A 1 11.57 -3.22 -2.07
N PHE A 2 12.52 -4.11 -2.43
CA PHE A 2 13.33 -4.86 -1.48
C PHE A 2 14.66 -4.12 -1.33
N ALA A 3 14.97 -3.69 -0.14
CA ALA A 3 16.17 -2.90 0.14
C ALA A 3 17.11 -3.63 1.10
N VAL A 4 18.40 -3.66 0.76
CA VAL A 4 19.45 -4.30 1.55
C VAL A 4 20.61 -3.34 1.74
N GLY A 5 21.07 -3.20 2.97
CA GLY A 5 22.26 -2.41 3.31
C GLY A 5 23.53 -3.26 3.35
N ALA A 6 24.68 -2.63 3.10
CA ALA A 6 25.99 -3.29 3.18
C ALA A 6 26.27 -3.93 4.55
N GLY A 7 25.70 -3.41 5.62
CA GLY A 7 25.80 -3.94 6.99
C GLY A 7 24.79 -5.03 7.33
N GLY A 8 24.07 -5.59 6.35
CA GLY A 8 23.12 -6.70 6.58
C GLY A 8 21.70 -6.26 6.94
N GLY A 9 21.46 -4.97 7.13
CA GLY A 9 20.08 -4.48 7.33
C GLY A 9 19.24 -4.68 6.08
N ALA A 10 18.05 -5.25 6.22
CA ALA A 10 17.14 -5.52 5.13
C ALA A 10 15.73 -5.03 5.46
N ASN A 11 15.04 -4.43 4.50
CA ASN A 11 13.66 -4.00 4.64
C ASN A 11 12.90 -4.11 3.31
N VAL A 12 11.58 -4.13 3.41
CA VAL A 12 10.69 -4.02 2.25
C VAL A 12 9.99 -2.68 2.31
N GLU A 13 10.12 -1.91 1.24
CA GLU A 13 9.39 -0.65 1.06
C GLU A 13 8.27 -0.91 0.07
N PHE A 14 7.04 -0.51 0.42
CA PHE A 14 5.93 -0.48 -0.51
C PHE A 14 5.90 0.85 -1.24
N ALA A 15 5.48 0.83 -2.51
CA ALA A 15 5.27 2.04 -3.29
C ALA A 15 4.30 2.97 -2.53
N GLY A 16 4.69 4.23 -2.32
CA GLY A 16 3.87 5.21 -1.60
C GLY A 16 4.56 5.90 -0.42
N GLY A 17 5.86 5.67 -0.18
CA GLY A 17 6.62 6.45 0.77
C GLY A 17 7.33 5.68 1.87
N ARG A 18 7.94 6.42 2.78
CA ARG A 18 8.83 5.97 3.86
C ARG A 18 8.15 5.16 4.98
N ALA A 19 6.92 4.73 4.81
CA ALA A 19 6.25 3.84 5.73
C ALA A 19 6.73 2.40 5.53
N ALA A 20 8.03 2.19 5.65
CA ALA A 20 8.58 0.85 5.72
C ALA A 20 8.01 0.17 6.96
N LYS A 21 7.12 -0.80 6.76
CA LYS A 21 6.68 -1.67 7.83
C LYS A 21 7.84 -2.55 8.24
N ARG A 22 8.49 -2.23 9.34
CA ARG A 22 9.49 -3.09 9.96
C ARG A 22 8.90 -4.42 10.46
N GLU A 23 7.59 -4.49 10.62
CA GLU A 23 6.88 -5.65 11.17
C GLU A 23 6.47 -6.68 10.13
N TRP A 24 6.39 -6.32 8.84
CA TRP A 24 6.14 -7.27 7.78
C TRP A 24 7.43 -7.55 7.01
N GLN A 25 8.28 -8.34 7.60
CA GLN A 25 9.33 -9.03 6.86
C GLN A 25 8.64 -10.20 6.15
N GLY A 26 8.24 -10.00 4.92
CA GLY A 26 7.79 -11.12 4.10
C GLY A 26 8.83 -12.23 4.14
N GLU A 27 8.43 -13.46 3.83
CA GLU A 27 9.32 -14.63 3.80
C GLU A 27 10.35 -14.50 2.65
N TRP A 28 11.25 -13.55 2.75
CA TRP A 28 12.38 -13.35 1.84
C TRP A 28 13.67 -13.29 2.64
N GLU A 29 14.75 -13.65 2.00
CA GLU A 29 16.06 -13.71 2.64
C GLU A 29 17.01 -12.76 1.92
N ALA A 30 17.84 -12.08 2.69
CA ALA A 30 18.93 -11.24 2.18
C ALA A 30 20.19 -11.47 2.98
N LYS A 31 21.30 -11.56 2.28
CA LYS A 31 22.64 -11.59 2.87
C LYS A 31 23.50 -10.56 2.17
N SER A 32 24.35 -9.90 2.92
CA SER A 32 25.35 -8.98 2.38
C SER A 32 26.70 -9.21 3.04
N ARG A 33 27.76 -8.90 2.31
CA ARG A 33 29.12 -8.90 2.84
C ARG A 33 29.91 -7.72 2.27
N VAL A 34 30.76 -7.15 3.08
CA VAL A 34 31.73 -6.15 2.66
C VAL A 34 32.96 -6.88 2.14
N THR A 35 33.50 -6.42 1.03
CA THR A 35 34.72 -6.92 0.39
C THR A 35 35.76 -5.82 0.35
N ASP A 36 37.01 -6.13 0.00
CA ASP A 36 38.09 -5.13 -0.11
C ASP A 36 37.80 -4.05 -1.16
N THR A 37 37.02 -4.38 -2.18
CA THR A 37 36.70 -3.47 -3.30
C THR A 37 35.28 -2.92 -3.29
N GLY A 38 34.45 -3.34 -2.35
CA GLY A 38 33.05 -2.90 -2.29
C GLY A 38 32.20 -3.75 -1.35
N TRP A 39 31.01 -4.08 -1.78
CA TRP A 39 30.12 -4.99 -1.08
C TRP A 39 29.26 -5.76 -2.07
N GLU A 40 28.82 -6.91 -1.66
CA GLU A 40 27.98 -7.83 -2.42
C GLU A 40 26.72 -8.13 -1.62
N MET A 41 25.64 -8.42 -2.32
CA MET A 41 24.39 -8.87 -1.71
C MET A 41 23.79 -10.01 -2.53
N GLU A 42 23.09 -10.89 -1.84
CA GLU A 42 22.28 -11.95 -2.41
C GLU A 42 20.87 -11.86 -1.82
N LEU A 43 19.87 -11.94 -2.68
CA LEU A 43 18.46 -11.92 -2.27
C LEU A 43 17.76 -13.18 -2.77
N ARG A 44 16.98 -13.77 -1.90
CA ARG A 44 16.05 -14.84 -2.25
C ARG A 44 14.63 -14.35 -1.98
N ILE A 45 13.91 -14.11 -3.04
CA ILE A 45 12.53 -13.61 -3.00
C ILE A 45 11.61 -14.69 -3.56
N PRO A 46 10.87 -15.43 -2.71
CA PRO A 46 9.93 -16.44 -3.18
C PRO A 46 8.84 -15.82 -4.08
N TRP A 47 8.45 -16.53 -5.12
CA TRP A 47 7.42 -16.09 -6.05
C TRP A 47 6.10 -15.72 -5.39
N ARG A 48 5.75 -16.38 -4.28
CA ARG A 48 4.54 -16.08 -3.49
C ARG A 48 4.52 -14.68 -2.86
N VAL A 49 5.67 -14.05 -2.71
CA VAL A 49 5.81 -12.69 -2.16
C VAL A 49 5.53 -11.64 -3.23
N LEU A 50 5.71 -12.02 -4.49
CA LEU A 50 5.46 -11.13 -5.63
C LEU A 50 4.01 -11.26 -6.09
N HIS A 51 3.31 -10.13 -6.22
CA HIS A 51 1.92 -10.10 -6.69
C HIS A 51 1.86 -10.27 -8.22
N LEU A 52 2.42 -11.36 -8.71
CA LEU A 52 2.40 -11.68 -10.14
C LEU A 52 1.06 -12.35 -10.52
N PRO A 53 0.59 -12.17 -11.74
CA PRO A 53 -0.47 -12.98 -12.30
C PRO A 53 -0.09 -14.47 -12.25
N GLY A 54 -1.06 -15.39 -12.35
CA GLY A 54 -0.87 -16.83 -12.21
C GLY A 54 0.34 -17.44 -12.95
N PRO A 55 0.53 -18.75 -12.93
CA PRO A 55 1.69 -19.42 -13.50
C PRO A 55 1.80 -19.24 -15.03
N GLY A 56 2.99 -19.36 -15.57
CA GLY A 56 3.28 -19.31 -17.00
C GLY A 56 4.45 -18.39 -17.33
N THR A 57 4.92 -18.51 -18.56
CA THR A 57 6.03 -17.70 -19.08
C THR A 57 5.55 -16.30 -19.39
N ARG A 58 6.28 -15.29 -18.88
CA ARG A 58 5.94 -13.88 -19.08
C ARG A 58 7.15 -12.98 -18.93
N ASP A 59 7.00 -11.76 -19.39
CA ASP A 59 7.97 -10.71 -19.14
C ASP A 59 7.66 -10.05 -17.79
N VAL A 60 8.70 -9.80 -17.00
CA VAL A 60 8.60 -9.19 -15.66
C VAL A 60 9.39 -7.89 -15.67
N GLU A 61 8.73 -6.80 -15.31
CA GLU A 61 9.42 -5.52 -15.11
C GLU A 61 10.23 -5.56 -13.83
N ILE A 62 11.50 -5.16 -13.93
CA ILE A 62 12.44 -5.15 -12.81
C ILE A 62 13.39 -3.96 -12.94
N ASN A 63 13.80 -3.41 -11.82
CA ASN A 63 14.87 -2.43 -11.78
C ASN A 63 15.77 -2.69 -10.57
N PHE A 64 17.03 -2.31 -10.70
CA PHE A 64 18.01 -2.35 -9.62
C PHE A 64 18.47 -0.94 -9.32
N GLY A 65 18.41 -0.57 -8.03
CA GLY A 65 18.83 0.73 -7.56
C GLY A 65 19.96 0.63 -6.55
N ARG A 66 20.95 1.49 -6.64
CA ARG A 66 22.02 1.64 -5.67
C ARG A 66 22.06 3.05 -5.14
N ARG A 67 21.76 3.22 -3.87
CA ARG A 67 21.91 4.50 -3.18
C ARG A 67 23.31 4.60 -2.57
N ILE A 68 24.01 5.69 -2.87
CA ILE A 68 25.31 5.99 -2.27
C ILE A 68 25.15 7.25 -1.38
N PRO A 69 25.02 7.07 -0.05
CA PRO A 69 24.69 8.18 0.86
C PRO A 69 25.71 9.32 0.85
N ARG A 70 27.02 9.00 0.75
CA ARG A 70 28.09 10.02 0.68
C ARG A 70 28.01 10.94 -0.53
N LEU A 71 27.40 10.47 -1.64
CA LEU A 71 27.21 11.24 -2.86
C LEU A 71 25.77 11.80 -2.97
N GLN A 72 24.89 11.44 -2.02
CA GLN A 72 23.45 11.74 -2.05
C GLN A 72 22.79 11.36 -3.39
N SER A 73 23.30 10.30 -4.02
CA SER A 73 22.89 9.89 -5.37
C SER A 73 22.36 8.47 -5.35
N THR A 74 21.37 8.24 -6.22
CA THR A 74 20.82 6.92 -6.53
C THR A 74 21.11 6.61 -7.98
N TYR A 75 21.70 5.46 -8.23
CA TYR A 75 21.94 4.93 -9.56
C TYR A 75 20.93 3.83 -9.84
N LEU A 76 20.30 3.89 -10.99
CA LEU A 76 19.34 2.90 -11.45
C LEU A 76 19.90 2.12 -12.64
N TRP A 77 19.60 0.83 -12.70
CA TRP A 77 20.00 -0.01 -13.83
C TRP A 77 19.29 0.42 -15.12
N SER A 78 17.97 0.64 -15.06
CA SER A 78 17.26 1.26 -16.16
C SER A 78 16.91 2.71 -15.84
N ASN A 79 16.93 3.57 -16.83
CA ASN A 79 16.67 4.99 -16.69
C ASN A 79 15.18 5.29 -16.66
N LEU A 80 14.63 5.53 -15.48
CA LEU A 80 13.23 5.89 -15.29
C LEU A 80 12.88 7.33 -15.75
N GLY A 81 13.89 8.13 -16.10
CA GLY A 81 13.73 9.55 -16.41
C GLY A 81 13.54 10.41 -15.16
N SER A 82 13.44 11.73 -15.35
CA SER A 82 13.31 12.71 -14.26
C SER A 82 12.02 12.59 -13.44
N ASN A 83 10.99 11.96 -13.98
CA ASN A 83 9.69 11.77 -13.34
C ASN A 83 9.49 10.36 -12.78
N GLU A 84 10.57 9.57 -12.69
CA GLU A 84 10.58 8.20 -12.18
C GLU A 84 9.44 7.34 -12.77
N ARG A 85 9.34 7.29 -14.08
CA ARG A 85 8.32 6.50 -14.76
C ARG A 85 8.63 5.02 -14.66
N PHE A 86 7.83 4.27 -13.92
CA PHE A 86 8.00 2.83 -13.72
C PHE A 86 7.84 2.03 -15.02
N GLU A 87 7.10 2.55 -16.01
CA GLU A 87 6.95 1.95 -17.34
C GLU A 87 8.28 1.87 -18.11
N ARG A 88 9.34 2.52 -17.61
CA ARG A 88 10.70 2.45 -18.12
C ARG A 88 11.61 1.50 -17.37
N ASN A 89 11.03 0.65 -16.52
CA ASN A 89 11.79 -0.42 -15.89
C ASN A 89 12.44 -1.32 -16.95
N GLY A 90 13.53 -1.96 -16.58
CA GLY A 90 14.07 -3.04 -17.40
C GLY A 90 13.11 -4.20 -17.45
N VAL A 91 13.14 -4.97 -18.53
CA VAL A 91 12.27 -6.13 -18.72
C VAL A 91 13.10 -7.39 -18.64
N TRP A 92 12.75 -8.27 -17.71
CA TRP A 92 13.25 -9.64 -17.65
C TRP A 92 12.33 -10.52 -18.49
N GLN A 93 12.81 -10.87 -19.67
CA GLN A 93 12.01 -11.56 -20.68
C GLN A 93 11.94 -13.06 -20.43
N GLY A 94 10.77 -13.63 -20.76
CA GLY A 94 10.59 -15.08 -20.79
C GLY A 94 10.71 -15.76 -19.43
N VAL A 95 10.35 -15.09 -18.36
CA VAL A 95 10.42 -15.62 -17.00
C VAL A 95 9.33 -16.68 -16.82
N ASP A 96 9.74 -17.89 -16.48
CA ASP A 96 8.80 -18.96 -16.14
C ASP A 96 8.39 -18.82 -14.66
N VAL A 97 7.19 -18.31 -14.47
CA VAL A 97 6.59 -18.17 -13.15
C VAL A 97 5.94 -19.49 -12.77
N PRO A 98 6.46 -20.19 -11.73
CA PRO A 98 5.92 -21.49 -11.35
C PRO A 98 4.48 -21.38 -10.84
N ALA A 99 3.75 -22.48 -10.93
CA ALA A 99 2.51 -22.60 -10.20
C ALA A 99 2.84 -22.47 -8.70
N SER A 100 2.47 -21.34 -8.12
CA SER A 100 2.49 -21.20 -6.68
C SER A 100 1.42 -22.12 -6.13
N GLU A 101 1.79 -23.05 -5.25
CA GLU A 101 0.78 -23.71 -4.43
C GLU A 101 0.02 -22.60 -3.72
N VAL A 102 -1.29 -22.51 -3.99
CA VAL A 102 -2.17 -21.50 -3.41
C VAL A 102 -2.47 -21.89 -1.97
N ALA A 103 -1.43 -21.91 -1.15
CA ALA A 103 -1.62 -22.10 0.28
C ALA A 103 -2.29 -20.84 0.84
N ALA A 104 -3.48 -21.00 1.37
CA ALA A 104 -4.09 -19.97 2.15
C ALA A 104 -3.32 -19.85 3.49
N THR A 105 -2.88 -18.64 3.79
CA THR A 105 -2.18 -18.36 5.06
C THR A 105 -3.08 -17.49 5.92
N ILE A 106 -3.25 -17.88 7.17
CA ILE A 106 -3.93 -17.09 8.20
C ILE A 106 -2.91 -16.72 9.26
N GLN A 107 -2.81 -15.43 9.54
CA GLN A 107 -2.01 -14.89 10.64
C GLN A 107 -2.94 -14.14 11.57
N VAL A 108 -2.86 -14.40 12.86
CA VAL A 108 -3.63 -13.69 13.88
C VAL A 108 -2.66 -13.13 14.89
N LEU A 109 -2.72 -11.85 15.15
CA LEU A 109 -1.88 -11.13 16.09
C LEU A 109 -2.78 -10.50 17.18
N PRO A 110 -3.01 -11.19 18.30
CA PRO A 110 -3.64 -10.56 19.45
C PRO A 110 -2.68 -9.61 20.16
N TYR A 111 -3.20 -8.54 20.72
CA TYR A 111 -2.41 -7.62 21.54
C TYR A 111 -3.20 -7.11 22.73
N GLN A 112 -2.46 -6.78 23.79
CA GLN A 112 -2.95 -6.13 24.97
C GLN A 112 -2.11 -4.89 25.25
N ILE A 113 -2.78 -3.80 25.59
CA ILE A 113 -2.15 -2.54 25.92
C ILE A 113 -2.52 -2.18 27.33
N LEU A 114 -1.49 -1.96 28.13
CA LEU A 114 -1.62 -1.44 29.47
C LEU A 114 -1.06 -0.02 29.49
N GLY A 115 -1.91 0.95 29.73
CA GLY A 115 -1.53 2.34 29.85
C GLY A 115 -1.91 2.91 31.22
N THR A 116 -1.15 3.88 31.67
CA THR A 116 -1.53 4.69 32.84
C THR A 116 -1.56 6.15 32.42
N SER A 117 -2.69 6.81 32.60
CA SER A 117 -2.83 8.25 32.45
C SER A 117 -3.03 8.90 33.80
N LYS A 118 -2.56 10.13 33.95
CA LYS A 118 -2.77 10.89 35.19
C LYS A 118 -4.25 11.22 35.43
N ASP A 119 -5.00 11.35 34.34
CA ASP A 119 -6.39 11.80 34.36
C ASP A 119 -7.39 10.64 34.33
N ASP A 120 -7.06 9.53 33.62
CA ASP A 120 -7.97 8.41 33.38
C ASP A 120 -7.59 7.12 34.15
N GLY A 121 -6.46 7.14 34.90
CA GLY A 121 -6.01 5.99 35.68
C GLY A 121 -5.39 4.88 34.81
N MET A 122 -5.68 3.63 35.15
CA MET A 122 -5.17 2.45 34.43
C MET A 122 -6.08 2.14 33.25
N GLU A 123 -5.57 2.29 32.06
CA GLU A 123 -6.25 1.86 30.82
C GLU A 123 -5.82 0.44 30.46
N PHE A 124 -6.81 -0.41 30.20
CA PHE A 124 -6.63 -1.76 29.67
C PHE A 124 -7.33 -1.85 28.33
N ASN A 125 -6.56 -2.09 27.27
CA ASN A 125 -7.11 -2.23 25.94
C ASN A 125 -6.65 -3.55 25.31
N THR A 126 -7.59 -4.25 24.68
CA THR A 126 -7.33 -5.54 24.00
C THR A 126 -7.87 -5.47 22.59
N GLY A 127 -7.07 -5.92 21.65
CA GLY A 127 -7.46 -5.99 20.26
C GLY A 127 -6.77 -7.15 19.52
N PHE A 128 -7.07 -7.30 18.26
CA PHE A 128 -6.35 -8.24 17.40
C PHE A 128 -6.39 -7.81 15.94
N ASP A 129 -5.36 -8.19 15.23
CA ASP A 129 -5.28 -8.13 13.78
C ASP A 129 -5.31 -9.55 13.21
N ALA A 130 -6.07 -9.77 12.16
CA ALA A 130 -6.06 -11.00 11.41
C ALA A 130 -5.77 -10.71 9.94
N ARG A 131 -4.90 -11.51 9.35
CA ARG A 131 -4.52 -11.43 7.96
C ARG A 131 -4.77 -12.77 7.30
N TYR A 132 -5.55 -12.76 6.24
CA TYR A 132 -5.81 -13.90 5.38
C TYR A 132 -5.25 -13.61 3.99
N GLN A 133 -4.41 -14.50 3.51
CA GLN A 133 -3.80 -14.37 2.20
C GLN A 133 -3.98 -15.65 1.41
N VAL A 134 -4.46 -15.51 0.17
CA VAL A 134 -4.61 -16.63 -0.77
C VAL A 134 -3.58 -16.46 -1.88
N GLY A 135 -2.46 -17.14 -1.71
CA GLY A 135 -1.32 -16.98 -2.62
C GLY A 135 -0.91 -15.51 -2.75
N ASN A 136 -0.69 -15.09 -3.99
CA ASN A 136 -0.41 -13.70 -4.35
C ASN A 136 -1.64 -12.96 -4.93
N ARG A 137 -2.81 -13.59 -4.90
CA ARG A 137 -4.01 -13.06 -5.55
C ARG A 137 -4.84 -12.18 -4.65
N LEU A 138 -5.06 -12.60 -3.41
CA LEU A 138 -5.96 -11.92 -2.48
C LEU A 138 -5.29 -11.76 -1.12
N THR A 139 -5.33 -10.56 -0.60
CA THR A 139 -4.99 -10.25 0.80
C THR A 139 -6.22 -9.65 1.47
N SER A 140 -6.61 -10.18 2.61
CA SER A 140 -7.67 -9.65 3.45
C SER A 140 -7.14 -9.37 4.84
N LEU A 141 -7.56 -8.27 5.42
CA LEU A 141 -7.16 -7.80 6.73
C LEU A 141 -8.41 -7.53 7.55
N LEU A 142 -8.41 -7.97 8.78
CA LEU A 142 -9.40 -7.63 9.80
C LEU A 142 -8.63 -7.06 10.99
N SER A 143 -9.09 -5.93 11.50
CA SER A 143 -8.53 -5.31 12.69
C SER A 143 -9.65 -4.95 13.64
N VAL A 144 -9.52 -5.34 14.89
CA VAL A 144 -10.48 -5.07 15.95
C VAL A 144 -9.78 -4.31 17.06
N ASN A 145 -10.31 -3.14 17.38
CA ASN A 145 -9.83 -2.25 18.42
C ASN A 145 -8.32 -1.93 18.28
N PRO A 146 -7.87 -1.41 17.11
CA PRO A 146 -6.46 -1.16 16.85
C PRO A 146 -5.90 -0.07 17.76
N ASP A 147 -4.65 -0.24 18.19
CA ASP A 147 -3.91 0.82 18.88
C ASP A 147 -3.20 1.73 17.87
N PHE A 148 -3.77 2.90 17.65
CA PHE A 148 -3.13 3.94 16.84
C PHE A 148 -2.57 5.09 17.68
N LYS A 149 -2.74 5.08 19.01
CA LYS A 149 -2.35 6.20 19.91
C LYS A 149 -0.89 6.63 19.72
N ASN A 150 0.01 5.66 19.53
CA ASN A 150 1.43 5.93 19.35
C ASN A 150 1.80 6.41 17.93
N ILE A 151 0.89 6.26 16.98
CA ILE A 151 1.13 6.56 15.56
C ILE A 151 0.52 7.90 15.17
N GLU A 152 -0.61 8.27 15.78
CA GLU A 152 -1.36 9.50 15.45
C GLU A 152 -0.65 10.78 15.87
N ASN A 153 0.23 10.75 16.86
CA ASN A 153 0.95 11.93 17.35
C ASN A 153 1.91 12.57 16.32
N ALA A 154 2.13 11.94 15.19
CA ALA A 154 2.96 12.49 14.12
C ALA A 154 2.17 13.42 13.15
N VAL A 155 0.87 13.54 13.30
CA VAL A 155 -0.03 14.22 12.32
C VAL A 155 -0.25 15.71 12.65
N LEU A 156 0.08 16.16 13.84
CA LEU A 156 -0.21 17.51 14.31
C LEU A 156 0.95 18.50 14.06
N SER A 157 1.41 18.65 12.82
CA SER A 157 2.06 19.91 12.44
C SER A 157 0.96 20.88 11.97
N LEU A 158 0.68 21.87 12.79
CA LEU A 158 -0.16 23.01 12.44
C LEU A 158 0.47 23.78 11.27
N ASP A 159 0.05 23.47 10.06
CA ASP A 159 0.42 24.25 8.90
C ASP A 159 -0.79 25.12 8.51
N TYR A 160 -0.66 26.42 8.68
CA TYR A 160 -1.67 27.42 8.28
C TYR A 160 -1.75 27.62 6.75
N SER A 161 -1.44 26.61 5.96
CA SER A 161 -1.58 26.70 4.52
C SER A 161 -3.05 26.59 4.09
N ARG A 162 -3.41 27.29 3.00
CA ARG A 162 -4.75 27.19 2.38
C ARG A 162 -5.05 25.80 1.83
N PHE A 163 -4.08 24.92 1.78
CA PHE A 163 -4.20 23.57 1.25
C PHE A 163 -4.02 22.56 2.37
N GLU A 164 -4.94 21.62 2.46
CA GLU A 164 -4.81 20.48 3.37
C GLU A 164 -3.55 19.68 3.00
N ARG A 165 -2.60 19.61 3.92
CA ARG A 165 -1.44 18.72 3.81
C ARG A 165 -1.71 17.48 4.64
N LEU A 166 -1.95 16.38 3.97
CA LEU A 166 -2.08 15.08 4.62
C LEU A 166 -0.67 14.53 4.89
N ALA A 167 -0.41 14.17 6.14
CA ALA A 167 0.81 13.47 6.51
C ALA A 167 0.82 12.06 5.87
N ASP A 168 2.00 11.46 5.76
CA ASP A 168 2.12 10.10 5.26
C ASP A 168 1.37 9.14 6.20
N GLU A 169 0.57 8.25 5.62
CA GLU A 169 -0.12 7.22 6.38
C GLU A 169 0.89 6.22 6.96
N ARG A 170 0.81 5.97 8.26
CA ARG A 170 1.73 5.08 8.98
C ARG A 170 1.03 3.93 9.69
N ARG A 171 -0.29 3.98 9.81
CA ARG A 171 -1.06 2.91 10.47
C ARG A 171 -1.05 1.66 9.63
N PRO A 172 -0.58 0.54 10.17
CA PRO A 172 -0.39 -0.71 9.44
C PRO A 172 -1.60 -1.16 8.63
N PHE A 173 -2.79 -1.10 9.23
CA PHE A 173 -4.03 -1.47 8.58
C PHE A 173 -4.28 -0.68 7.28
N PHE A 174 -3.95 0.61 7.23
CA PHE A 174 -4.19 1.43 6.05
C PHE A 174 -3.05 1.35 5.03
N VAL A 175 -1.80 1.24 5.47
CA VAL A 175 -0.62 1.27 4.60
C VAL A 175 -0.58 0.07 3.66
N GLU A 176 -0.88 -1.13 4.15
CA GLU A 176 -0.84 -2.31 3.30
C GLU A 176 -1.91 -2.23 2.20
N GLY A 177 -1.50 -2.24 0.93
CA GLY A 177 -2.40 -2.11 -0.22
C GLY A 177 -3.05 -0.74 -0.39
N ILE A 178 -2.51 0.34 0.19
CA ILE A 178 -3.06 1.70 0.08
C ILE A 178 -3.21 2.15 -1.38
N ASP A 179 -2.26 1.78 -2.23
CA ASP A 179 -2.28 2.15 -3.65
C ASP A 179 -3.46 1.51 -4.39
N THR A 180 -3.93 0.38 -3.90
CA THR A 180 -5.09 -0.30 -4.48
C THR A 180 -6.42 0.38 -4.14
N LEU A 181 -6.45 1.22 -3.11
CA LEU A 181 -7.63 1.98 -2.67
C LEU A 181 -7.59 3.43 -3.14
N SER A 182 -6.42 3.92 -3.55
CA SER A 182 -6.26 5.28 -4.01
C SER A 182 -6.80 5.42 -5.43
N PHE A 183 -7.68 6.38 -5.64
CA PHE A 183 -8.15 6.79 -6.95
C PHE A 183 -8.60 8.26 -6.92
N GLY A 184 -8.70 8.85 -8.09
CA GLY A 184 -9.02 10.26 -8.27
C GLY A 184 -8.08 10.90 -9.29
N GLY A 185 -8.50 12.01 -9.88
CA GLY A 185 -7.70 12.79 -10.82
C GLY A 185 -6.51 13.48 -10.17
N ARG A 186 -5.70 14.15 -10.97
CA ARG A 186 -4.46 14.82 -10.51
C ARG A 186 -4.67 15.81 -9.37
N SER A 187 -5.85 16.44 -9.31
CA SER A 187 -6.18 17.47 -8.33
C SER A 187 -7.15 17.00 -7.24
N VAL A 188 -7.71 15.81 -7.36
CA VAL A 188 -8.74 15.28 -6.45
C VAL A 188 -8.34 13.90 -5.96
N ARG A 189 -8.27 13.74 -4.66
CA ARG A 189 -8.11 12.44 -4.01
C ARG A 189 -9.44 12.07 -3.38
N MET A 190 -10.10 11.05 -3.91
CA MET A 190 -11.41 10.66 -3.42
C MET A 190 -11.36 9.97 -2.06
N PHE A 191 -10.29 9.24 -1.77
CA PHE A 191 -10.09 8.60 -0.48
C PHE A 191 -8.74 8.96 0.13
N ALA A 192 -8.78 9.41 1.38
CA ALA A 192 -7.61 9.69 2.19
C ALA A 192 -7.78 9.03 3.57
N PRO A 193 -7.11 7.90 3.85
CA PRO A 193 -7.25 7.20 5.14
C PRO A 193 -6.88 8.07 6.34
N GLN A 194 -6.02 9.08 6.14
CA GLN A 194 -5.63 10.03 7.18
C GLN A 194 -6.81 10.82 7.77
N ARG A 195 -7.93 10.91 7.04
CA ARG A 195 -9.16 11.56 7.52
C ARG A 195 -9.95 10.66 8.48
N LEU A 196 -9.73 9.34 8.42
CA LEU A 196 -10.28 8.40 9.38
C LEU A 196 -9.39 8.38 10.62
N ARG A 197 -9.91 8.81 11.77
CA ARG A 197 -9.10 8.90 13.00
C ARG A 197 -8.76 7.53 13.54
N THR A 198 -9.75 6.88 14.11
CA THR A 198 -9.65 5.52 14.66
C THR A 198 -10.92 4.75 14.33
N PHE A 199 -10.93 3.47 14.55
CA PHE A 199 -12.11 2.64 14.37
C PHE A 199 -12.11 1.50 15.39
N ASP A 200 -13.29 0.95 15.68
CA ASP A 200 -13.42 -0.21 16.56
C ASP A 200 -13.25 -1.51 15.78
N VAL A 201 -13.79 -1.55 14.55
CA VAL A 201 -13.62 -2.68 13.62
C VAL A 201 -13.33 -2.16 12.22
N GLY A 202 -12.33 -2.73 11.60
CA GLY A 202 -11.96 -2.47 10.20
C GLY A 202 -11.72 -3.77 9.44
N ALA A 203 -12.25 -3.84 8.24
CA ALA A 203 -12.01 -4.93 7.31
C ALA A 203 -11.52 -4.37 5.97
N LYS A 204 -10.56 -5.04 5.38
CA LYS A 204 -10.01 -4.66 4.07
C LYS A 204 -9.65 -5.89 3.26
N ALA A 205 -9.93 -5.84 1.97
CA ALA A 205 -9.49 -6.86 1.03
C ALA A 205 -9.00 -6.20 -0.26
N PHE A 206 -7.93 -6.71 -0.82
CA PHE A 206 -7.40 -6.23 -2.10
C PHE A 206 -6.66 -7.36 -2.82
N GLY A 207 -6.69 -7.30 -4.12
CA GLY A 207 -5.98 -8.30 -4.92
C GLY A 207 -6.40 -8.33 -6.39
N ARG A 208 -5.83 -9.28 -7.10
CA ARG A 208 -6.11 -9.52 -8.51
C ARG A 208 -7.28 -10.48 -8.68
N VAL A 209 -8.30 -10.02 -9.36
CA VAL A 209 -9.46 -10.84 -9.78
C VAL A 209 -9.09 -11.69 -11.01
N SER A 210 -8.34 -11.09 -11.92
CA SER A 210 -7.77 -11.75 -13.10
C SER A 210 -6.41 -11.14 -13.47
N ASP A 211 -5.79 -11.60 -14.55
CA ASP A 211 -4.51 -11.06 -15.02
C ASP A 211 -4.58 -9.56 -15.37
N LYS A 212 -5.77 -9.07 -15.70
CA LYS A 212 -6.01 -7.69 -16.12
C LYS A 212 -6.90 -6.90 -15.16
N GLU A 213 -7.35 -7.51 -14.08
CA GLU A 213 -8.34 -6.90 -13.19
C GLU A 213 -7.87 -6.94 -11.75
N MET A 214 -8.02 -5.83 -11.06
CA MET A 214 -7.72 -5.66 -9.65
C MET A 214 -8.97 -5.12 -8.93
N GLY A 215 -9.24 -5.64 -7.76
CA GLY A 215 -10.30 -5.17 -6.88
C GLY A 215 -9.76 -4.84 -5.50
N SER A 216 -10.34 -3.85 -4.86
CA SER A 216 -10.08 -3.53 -3.47
C SER A 216 -11.32 -3.00 -2.78
N ALA A 217 -11.45 -3.32 -1.51
CA ALA A 217 -12.51 -2.83 -0.64
C ALA A 217 -11.98 -2.59 0.76
N LEU A 218 -12.49 -1.58 1.43
CA LEU A 218 -12.22 -1.27 2.82
C LEU A 218 -13.51 -0.83 3.47
N ALA A 219 -13.75 -1.29 4.68
CA ALA A 219 -14.81 -0.77 5.54
C ALA A 219 -14.28 -0.62 6.96
N THR A 220 -14.59 0.49 7.61
CA THR A 220 -14.28 0.75 9.00
C THR A 220 -15.52 1.26 9.72
N THR A 221 -15.69 0.89 10.98
CA THR A 221 -16.71 1.45 11.82
C THR A 221 -16.15 1.80 13.19
N ARG A 222 -16.46 2.98 13.64
CA ARG A 222 -16.36 3.41 15.02
C ARG A 222 -17.79 3.49 15.54
N PHE A 223 -18.12 2.59 16.45
CA PHE A 223 -19.49 2.45 16.92
C PHE A 223 -20.05 3.78 17.41
N ASP A 224 -21.28 4.10 17.01
CA ASP A 224 -22.01 5.31 17.33
C ASP A 224 -21.41 6.63 16.83
N HIS A 225 -20.27 6.58 16.13
CA HIS A 225 -19.56 7.77 15.64
C HIS A 225 -19.47 7.83 14.11
N GLU A 226 -18.78 6.89 13.51
CA GLU A 226 -18.41 6.99 12.11
C GLU A 226 -18.40 5.63 11.43
N THR A 227 -18.84 5.59 10.19
CA THR A 227 -18.65 4.44 9.30
C THR A 227 -18.10 4.94 7.97
N ALA A 228 -17.03 4.30 7.50
CA ALA A 228 -16.47 4.58 6.18
C ALA A 228 -16.37 3.31 5.36
N ALA A 229 -16.64 3.42 4.07
CA ALA A 229 -16.48 2.33 3.12
C ALA A 229 -15.87 2.85 1.82
N VAL A 230 -14.97 2.06 1.24
CA VAL A 230 -14.34 2.35 -0.03
C VAL A 230 -14.31 1.09 -0.86
N MET A 231 -14.66 1.20 -2.12
CA MET A 231 -14.49 0.14 -3.10
C MET A 231 -13.82 0.71 -4.34
N ARG A 232 -12.91 -0.05 -4.93
CA ARG A 232 -12.26 0.30 -6.17
C ARG A 232 -12.07 -0.94 -7.04
N TYR A 233 -12.31 -0.75 -8.32
CA TYR A 233 -12.04 -1.73 -9.37
C TYR A 233 -11.14 -1.09 -10.43
N GLU A 234 -10.20 -1.88 -10.94
CA GLU A 234 -9.30 -1.47 -12.01
C GLU A 234 -9.25 -2.56 -13.07
N ARG A 235 -9.28 -2.16 -14.32
CA ARG A 235 -9.03 -3.03 -15.47
C ARG A 235 -7.95 -2.43 -16.35
N THR A 236 -6.90 -3.21 -16.56
CA THR A 236 -5.78 -2.90 -17.45
C THR A 236 -6.02 -3.54 -18.82
N PHE A 237 -5.94 -2.76 -19.87
CA PHE A 237 -6.07 -3.24 -21.25
C PHE A 237 -4.71 -3.51 -21.89
N SER A 238 -3.73 -2.66 -21.57
CA SER A 238 -2.32 -2.80 -21.92
C SER A 238 -1.47 -2.18 -20.81
N THR A 239 -0.15 -2.25 -20.91
CA THR A 239 0.78 -1.67 -19.91
C THR A 239 0.46 -0.21 -19.59
N ASP A 240 -0.01 0.55 -20.58
CA ASP A 240 -0.22 1.99 -20.48
C ASP A 240 -1.70 2.41 -20.59
N ASN A 241 -2.63 1.45 -20.60
CA ASN A 241 -4.04 1.74 -20.76
C ASN A 241 -4.87 1.02 -19.70
N LEU A 242 -5.59 1.78 -18.89
CA LEU A 242 -6.42 1.24 -17.83
C LEU A 242 -7.66 2.10 -17.58
N ILE A 243 -8.65 1.48 -16.97
CA ILE A 243 -9.83 2.15 -16.41
C ILE A 243 -9.92 1.78 -14.93
N ARG A 244 -10.22 2.77 -14.11
CA ARG A 244 -10.53 2.62 -12.69
C ARG A 244 -11.93 3.15 -12.41
N ALA A 245 -12.64 2.47 -11.53
CA ALA A 245 -13.89 2.97 -10.98
C ALA A 245 -13.87 2.76 -9.47
N GLY A 246 -14.45 3.68 -8.75
CA GLY A 246 -14.50 3.56 -7.31
C GLY A 246 -15.63 4.34 -6.68
N VAL A 247 -15.94 3.98 -5.45
CA VAL A 247 -16.91 4.63 -4.60
C VAL A 247 -16.36 4.76 -3.19
N VAL A 248 -16.62 5.91 -2.58
CA VAL A 248 -16.31 6.20 -1.18
C VAL A 248 -17.60 6.63 -0.49
N HIS A 249 -17.87 6.06 0.65
CA HIS A 249 -18.98 6.43 1.51
C HIS A 249 -18.47 6.76 2.91
N LEU A 250 -18.94 7.85 3.46
CA LEU A 250 -18.67 8.31 4.82
C LEU A 250 -19.99 8.68 5.50
N ASP A 251 -20.24 8.12 6.68
CA ASP A 251 -21.36 8.47 7.55
C ASP A 251 -20.80 8.87 8.92
N ASP A 252 -20.60 10.17 9.14
CA ASP A 252 -20.21 10.75 10.43
C ASP A 252 -21.49 11.14 11.20
N ARG A 253 -21.88 10.30 12.14
CA ARG A 253 -23.11 10.48 12.93
C ARG A 253 -22.97 11.59 13.96
N VAL A 254 -21.76 11.88 14.42
CA VAL A 254 -21.49 12.94 15.39
C VAL A 254 -21.48 14.32 14.70
N GLY A 255 -20.82 14.41 13.55
CA GLY A 255 -20.80 15.60 12.72
C GLY A 255 -22.10 15.80 11.93
N GLY A 256 -22.96 14.80 11.85
CA GLY A 256 -24.18 14.83 11.04
C GLY A 256 -23.91 14.91 9.54
N VAL A 257 -22.76 14.43 9.11
CA VAL A 257 -22.33 14.48 7.71
C VAL A 257 -22.41 13.09 7.10
N ARG A 258 -23.19 12.98 6.03
CA ARG A 258 -23.19 11.78 5.18
C ARG A 258 -22.77 12.20 3.78
N ASN A 259 -21.80 11.52 3.24
CA ASN A 259 -21.27 11.80 1.90
C ASN A 259 -21.02 10.49 1.15
N THR A 260 -21.40 10.48 -0.12
CA THR A 260 -21.06 9.40 -1.05
C THR A 260 -20.46 10.00 -2.30
N ALA A 261 -19.26 9.61 -2.63
CA ALA A 261 -18.59 10.02 -3.85
C ALA A 261 -18.27 8.81 -4.71
N ALA A 262 -18.51 8.92 -5.99
CA ALA A 262 -18.18 7.89 -6.98
C ALA A 262 -17.42 8.51 -8.13
N GLY A 263 -16.47 7.78 -8.71
CA GLY A 263 -15.68 8.29 -9.82
C GLY A 263 -15.21 7.21 -10.77
N ILE A 264 -14.91 7.64 -11.98
CA ILE A 264 -14.31 6.83 -13.03
C ILE A 264 -13.08 7.59 -13.55
N GLU A 265 -11.98 6.88 -13.65
CA GLU A 265 -10.72 7.37 -14.20
C GLU A 265 -10.33 6.48 -15.39
N ALA A 266 -9.99 7.10 -16.51
CA ALA A 266 -9.41 6.41 -17.65
C ALA A 266 -8.05 7.00 -17.95
N PHE A 267 -7.07 6.15 -18.09
CA PHE A 267 -5.71 6.51 -18.49
C PHE A 267 -5.38 5.81 -19.79
N ALA A 268 -4.87 6.57 -20.75
CA ALA A 268 -4.41 6.02 -22.03
C ALA A 268 -3.12 6.72 -22.46
N GLN A 269 -2.15 5.92 -22.92
CA GLN A 269 -0.89 6.41 -23.41
C GLN A 269 -0.50 5.68 -24.71
N GLY A 270 -0.12 6.44 -25.72
CA GLY A 270 0.50 5.97 -26.94
C GLY A 270 1.96 6.47 -27.04
N GLU A 271 2.65 6.13 -28.11
CA GLU A 271 4.07 6.48 -28.30
C GLU A 271 4.34 8.00 -28.25
N ARG A 272 3.39 8.81 -28.71
CA ARG A 272 3.54 10.27 -28.84
C ARG A 272 2.49 11.07 -28.10
N TRP A 273 1.55 10.44 -27.46
CA TRP A 273 0.47 11.09 -26.73
C TRP A 273 0.14 10.32 -25.46
N GLY A 274 -0.41 11.02 -24.49
CA GLY A 274 -0.94 10.43 -23.26
C GLY A 274 -1.95 11.36 -22.65
N GLY A 275 -2.94 10.82 -22.01
CA GLY A 275 -3.97 11.59 -21.34
C GLY A 275 -4.69 10.76 -20.29
N ASP A 276 -5.27 11.48 -19.34
CA ASP A 276 -6.16 10.94 -18.34
C ASP A 276 -7.48 11.73 -18.36
N VAL A 277 -8.57 11.04 -18.14
CA VAL A 277 -9.89 11.61 -17.94
C VAL A 277 -10.41 11.10 -16.62
N PHE A 278 -10.85 12.03 -15.80
CA PHE A 278 -11.46 11.75 -14.52
C PHE A 278 -12.82 12.43 -14.42
N TYR A 279 -13.83 11.68 -14.00
CA TYR A 279 -15.17 12.16 -13.72
C TYR A 279 -15.60 11.67 -12.34
N ASP A 280 -16.06 12.57 -11.49
CA ASP A 280 -16.54 12.26 -10.15
C ASP A 280 -17.86 12.95 -9.86
N VAL A 281 -18.62 12.34 -8.97
CA VAL A 281 -19.88 12.85 -8.42
C VAL A 281 -19.84 12.63 -6.92
N SER A 282 -20.23 13.64 -6.18
CA SER A 282 -20.43 13.56 -4.72
C SER A 282 -21.77 14.11 -4.33
N ASP A 283 -22.40 13.46 -3.34
CA ASP A 283 -23.68 13.85 -2.75
C ASP A 283 -23.46 14.26 -1.28
#